data_556c6185a1516404e0f67bd08e95fef4
#
_entry.id   556c6185a1516404e0f67bd08e95fef4
#
_cell.length_a   1.000
_cell.length_b   1.000
_cell.length_c   1.000
_cell.angle_alpha   90.00
_cell.angle_beta   90.00
_cell.angle_gamma   90.00
#
_symmetry.space_group_name_H-M   'P 1'
#
loop_
_entity.id
_entity.type
_entity.pdbx_description
1 polymer ?
#
loop_
_entity_poly.entity_id
_entity_poly.type
_entity_poly.pdbx_seq_one_letter_code
_entity_poly.pdbx_strand_id
1 'polypeptide(L)'
;MKSPLAQILQNLHTPARQRLLESQFKKVQTQNVSLEKTLKDKERELDRLKNELNNLEAKIQELNGTDILTKLPNRFVFKEHLSESLKRAIRVGYSLSILLIDIDNLNEINLKYGFELGDTVIIEVAKIVKASVREIDLPARWGGEELVVVLHETDAEGASHVAKRILKNINNLDITDLKDNSAIKVSATIAISSCPQHSSDVSHLIEITSQALLSAKEAGGNQVITAKC
;
A
#
# COMPACT_ATOMS: atom_id res chain seq x y z
N MET A 1 60.86 -5.93 48.89
CA MET A 1 60.64 -5.51 47.49
C MET A 1 59.15 -5.58 47.22
N LYS A 2 58.48 -4.45 46.91
CA LYS A 2 57.05 -4.45 46.53
C LYS A 2 56.90 -5.10 45.15
N SER A 3 55.94 -6.01 45.03
CA SER A 3 55.64 -6.68 43.75
C SER A 3 55.41 -5.68 42.64
N PRO A 4 55.83 -5.95 41.36
CA PRO A 4 55.60 -5.08 40.20
C PRO A 4 54.11 -4.72 40.03
N LEU A 5 53.22 -5.59 40.38
CA LEU A 5 51.75 -5.40 40.41
C LEU A 5 51.31 -4.33 41.39
N ALA A 6 51.95 -4.28 42.60
CA ALA A 6 51.63 -3.26 43.63
C ALA A 6 52.09 -1.86 43.20
N GLN A 7 53.19 -1.76 42.42
CA GLN A 7 53.62 -0.48 41.85
C GLN A 7 52.70 -0.01 40.68
N ILE A 8 52.22 -0.91 39.88
CA ILE A 8 51.24 -0.63 38.79
C ILE A 8 49.91 -0.17 39.40
N LEU A 9 49.42 -0.83 40.46
CA LEU A 9 48.19 -0.46 41.15
C LEU A 9 48.31 0.90 41.90
N GLN A 10 49.47 1.22 42.46
CA GLN A 10 49.71 2.56 43.07
C GLN A 10 49.75 3.70 42.02
N ASN A 11 50.24 3.42 40.81
CA ASN A 11 50.21 4.40 39.71
C ASN A 11 48.84 4.60 39.08
N LEU A 12 47.90 3.67 39.31
CA LEU A 12 46.52 3.81 38.85
C LEU A 12 45.69 4.88 39.65
N HIS A 13 46.14 5.24 40.85
CA HIS A 13 45.40 6.16 41.74
C HIS A 13 46.08 7.54 41.91
N THR A 14 46.94 7.96 41.03
CA THR A 14 47.51 9.33 41.10
C THR A 14 46.45 10.37 40.75
N PRO A 15 46.33 11.47 41.50
CA PRO A 15 45.36 12.55 41.26
C PRO A 15 45.46 13.16 39.85
N ALA A 16 46.64 13.12 39.24
CA ALA A 16 46.86 13.58 37.89
C ALA A 16 46.16 12.69 36.82
N ARG A 17 46.18 11.36 37.03
CA ARG A 17 45.52 10.42 36.13
C ARG A 17 44.00 10.44 36.25
N GLN A 18 43.49 10.65 37.46
CA GLN A 18 42.04 10.89 37.67
C GLN A 18 41.55 12.12 36.90
N ARG A 19 42.26 13.25 37.05
CA ARG A 19 41.92 14.49 36.31
C ARG A 19 41.98 14.33 34.79
N LEU A 20 42.93 13.55 34.29
CA LEU A 20 43.05 13.26 32.86
C LEU A 20 41.86 12.42 32.37
N LEU A 21 41.49 11.37 33.12
CA LEU A 21 40.34 10.53 32.81
C LEU A 21 39.01 11.30 32.86
N GLU A 22 38.82 12.13 33.87
CA GLU A 22 37.64 13.02 33.97
C GLU A 22 37.58 14.02 32.80
N SER A 23 38.71 14.60 32.40
CA SER A 23 38.79 15.48 31.23
C SER A 23 38.44 14.74 29.93
N GLN A 24 38.98 13.54 29.75
CA GLN A 24 38.66 12.70 28.56
C GLN A 24 37.19 12.28 28.57
N PHE A 25 36.66 11.87 29.73
CA PHE A 25 35.24 11.49 29.87
C PHE A 25 34.31 12.65 29.51
N LYS A 26 34.62 13.86 30.04
CA LYS A 26 33.86 15.08 29.73
C LYS A 26 33.91 15.43 28.24
N LYS A 27 35.07 15.24 27.58
CA LYS A 27 35.22 15.44 26.12
C LYS A 27 34.38 14.46 25.30
N VAL A 28 34.44 13.17 25.67
CA VAL A 28 33.64 12.13 25.03
C VAL A 28 32.13 12.40 25.22
N GLN A 29 31.73 12.77 26.40
CA GLN A 29 30.34 13.12 26.73
C GLN A 29 29.83 14.30 25.87
N THR A 30 30.65 15.36 25.72
CA THR A 30 30.33 16.51 24.86
C THR A 30 30.23 16.11 23.38
N GLN A 31 31.13 15.23 22.91
CA GLN A 31 31.10 14.70 21.56
C GLN A 31 29.85 13.84 21.30
N ASN A 32 29.48 13.00 22.26
CA ASN A 32 28.26 12.17 22.13
C ASN A 32 27.00 13.04 22.02
N VAL A 33 26.84 14.06 22.86
CA VAL A 33 25.71 14.99 22.79
C VAL A 33 25.66 15.71 21.43
N SER A 34 26.82 16.11 20.89
CA SER A 34 26.87 16.77 19.59
C SER A 34 26.52 15.80 18.45
N LEU A 35 26.97 14.53 18.51
CA LEU A 35 26.63 13.48 17.57
C LEU A 35 25.15 13.10 17.59
N GLU A 36 24.56 12.97 18.77
CA GLU A 36 23.13 12.72 18.93
C GLU A 36 22.29 13.84 18.29
N LYS A 37 22.70 15.11 18.50
CA LYS A 37 22.02 16.23 17.86
C LYS A 37 22.13 16.15 16.33
N THR A 38 23.34 15.89 15.81
CA THR A 38 23.56 15.77 14.36
C THR A 38 22.77 14.61 13.76
N LEU A 39 22.69 13.47 14.46
CA LEU A 39 21.89 12.32 14.05
C LEU A 39 20.42 12.70 13.93
N LYS A 40 19.87 13.33 14.97
CA LYS A 40 18.47 13.77 14.97
C LYS A 40 18.15 14.78 13.86
N ASP A 41 19.09 15.68 13.55
CA ASP A 41 18.92 16.65 12.45
C ASP A 41 18.96 15.93 11.08
N LYS A 42 19.82 14.90 10.93
CA LYS A 42 19.87 14.08 9.73
C LYS A 42 18.65 13.18 9.53
N GLU A 43 18.11 12.64 10.60
CA GLU A 43 16.84 11.89 10.57
C GLU A 43 15.69 12.77 10.07
N ARG A 44 15.58 13.99 10.57
CA ARG A 44 14.56 14.97 10.11
C ARG A 44 14.73 15.34 8.64
N GLU A 45 15.96 15.53 8.18
CA GLU A 45 16.28 15.83 6.79
C GLU A 45 15.90 14.64 5.89
N LEU A 46 16.18 13.41 6.33
CA LEU A 46 15.82 12.18 5.64
C LEU A 46 14.29 12.05 5.49
N ASP A 47 13.54 12.29 6.55
CA ASP A 47 12.08 12.24 6.51
C ASP A 47 11.49 13.30 5.57
N ARG A 48 12.08 14.50 5.56
CA ARG A 48 11.68 15.55 4.63
C ARG A 48 11.93 15.14 3.17
N LEU A 49 13.10 14.60 2.86
CA LEU A 49 13.45 14.16 1.52
C LEU A 49 12.58 12.99 1.04
N LYS A 50 12.25 12.04 1.93
CA LYS A 50 11.31 10.95 1.63
C LYS A 50 9.92 11.49 1.26
N ASN A 51 9.41 12.46 2.01
CA ASN A 51 8.12 13.08 1.71
C ASN A 51 8.15 13.85 0.37
N GLU A 52 9.23 14.53 0.06
CA GLU A 52 9.41 15.25 -1.20
C GLU A 52 9.49 14.27 -2.39
N LEU A 53 10.21 13.16 -2.23
CA LEU A 53 10.29 12.08 -3.22
C LEU A 53 8.90 11.49 -3.49
N ASN A 54 8.15 11.13 -2.46
CA ASN A 54 6.80 10.59 -2.59
C ASN A 54 5.85 11.58 -3.32
N ASN A 55 5.98 12.88 -3.04
CA ASN A 55 5.18 13.90 -3.72
C ASN A 55 5.55 14.04 -5.21
N LEU A 56 6.83 13.93 -5.55
CA LEU A 56 7.28 13.97 -6.94
C LEU A 56 6.85 12.71 -7.70
N GLU A 57 6.95 11.54 -7.10
CA GLU A 57 6.48 10.29 -7.68
C GLU A 57 4.97 10.34 -7.94
N ALA A 58 4.19 10.86 -6.99
CA ALA A 58 2.75 11.05 -7.18
C ALA A 58 2.43 11.99 -8.36
N LYS A 59 3.17 13.10 -8.51
CA LYS A 59 3.02 14.00 -9.66
C LYS A 59 3.39 13.35 -11.00
N ILE A 60 4.45 12.55 -11.02
CA ILE A 60 4.85 11.81 -12.22
C ILE A 60 3.78 10.78 -12.60
N GLN A 61 3.18 10.10 -11.63
CA GLN A 61 2.08 9.17 -11.87
C GLN A 61 0.83 9.90 -12.40
N GLU A 62 0.48 11.06 -11.84
CA GLU A 62 -0.59 11.90 -12.39
C GLU A 62 -0.35 12.25 -13.87
N LEU A 63 0.85 12.70 -14.20
CA LEU A 63 1.19 13.11 -15.57
C LEU A 63 1.20 11.96 -16.58
N ASN A 64 1.56 10.75 -16.14
CA ASN A 64 1.65 9.59 -17.04
C ASN A 64 0.31 8.86 -17.24
N GLY A 65 -0.71 9.15 -16.42
CA GLY A 65 -2.03 8.51 -16.49
C GLY A 65 -2.03 7.00 -16.22
N THR A 66 -0.86 6.38 -16.06
CA THR A 66 -0.65 4.93 -15.96
C THR A 66 0.18 4.58 -14.74
N ASP A 67 -0.25 3.58 -13.98
CA ASP A 67 0.52 3.03 -12.86
C ASP A 67 1.77 2.27 -13.36
N ILE A 68 2.91 2.55 -12.75
CA ILE A 68 4.22 2.03 -13.21
C ILE A 68 4.30 0.51 -13.02
N LEU A 69 3.73 -0.03 -11.93
CA LEU A 69 3.83 -1.46 -11.60
C LEU A 69 2.86 -2.30 -12.44
N THR A 70 1.58 -1.96 -12.42
CA THR A 70 0.51 -2.77 -13.05
C THR A 70 0.27 -2.45 -14.51
N LYS A 71 0.74 -1.30 -14.99
CA LYS A 71 0.46 -0.76 -16.34
C LYS A 71 -1.04 -0.50 -16.59
N LEU A 72 -1.85 -0.49 -15.54
CA LEU A 72 -3.24 -0.04 -15.59
C LEU A 72 -3.32 1.49 -15.50
N PRO A 73 -4.44 2.10 -15.92
CA PRO A 73 -4.75 3.48 -15.56
C PRO A 73 -4.57 3.71 -14.06
N ASN A 74 -4.10 4.89 -13.71
CA ASN A 74 -3.93 5.26 -12.30
C ASN A 74 -5.22 5.84 -11.71
N ARG A 75 -5.19 6.15 -10.41
CA ARG A 75 -6.31 6.73 -9.67
C ARG A 75 -6.84 8.06 -10.27
N PHE A 76 -5.95 8.86 -10.86
CA PHE A 76 -6.35 10.13 -11.47
C PHE A 76 -7.22 9.89 -12.70
N VAL A 77 -6.75 9.09 -13.65
CA VAL A 77 -7.50 8.71 -14.86
C VAL A 77 -8.82 8.02 -14.49
N PHE A 78 -8.80 7.14 -13.47
CA PHE A 78 -10.03 6.50 -13.00
C PHE A 78 -11.07 7.51 -12.54
N LYS A 79 -10.69 8.49 -11.72
CA LYS A 79 -11.65 9.51 -11.21
C LYS A 79 -12.24 10.38 -12.31
N GLU A 80 -11.42 10.82 -13.26
CA GLU A 80 -11.89 11.59 -14.41
C GLU A 80 -12.88 10.76 -15.24
N HIS A 81 -12.49 9.52 -15.59
CA HIS A 81 -13.33 8.61 -16.37
C HIS A 81 -14.65 8.28 -15.66
N LEU A 82 -14.60 7.99 -14.35
CA LEU A 82 -15.81 7.73 -13.55
C LEU A 82 -16.75 8.95 -13.57
N SER A 83 -16.22 10.17 -13.42
CA SER A 83 -17.03 11.39 -13.44
C SER A 83 -17.75 11.58 -14.77
N GLU A 84 -17.06 11.38 -15.88
CA GLU A 84 -17.64 11.50 -17.22
C GLU A 84 -18.66 10.40 -17.49
N SER A 85 -18.31 9.16 -17.14
CA SER A 85 -19.17 7.99 -17.34
C SER A 85 -20.45 8.06 -16.52
N LEU A 86 -20.36 8.55 -15.27
CA LEU A 86 -21.52 8.73 -14.41
C LEU A 86 -22.49 9.80 -14.96
N LYS A 87 -21.97 10.94 -15.40
CA LYS A 87 -22.79 11.98 -16.07
C LYS A 87 -23.50 11.43 -17.30
N ARG A 88 -22.80 10.58 -18.08
CA ARG A 88 -23.37 9.94 -19.26
C ARG A 88 -24.44 8.90 -18.87
N ALA A 89 -24.19 8.08 -17.86
CA ALA A 89 -25.11 7.08 -17.35
C ALA A 89 -26.44 7.73 -16.89
N ILE A 90 -26.37 8.80 -16.11
CA ILE A 90 -27.52 9.55 -15.64
C ILE A 90 -28.31 10.16 -16.82
N ARG A 91 -27.62 10.77 -17.78
CA ARG A 91 -28.27 11.42 -18.93
C ARG A 91 -28.97 10.43 -19.84
N VAL A 92 -28.40 9.26 -20.08
CA VAL A 92 -28.92 8.24 -20.99
C VAL A 92 -29.86 7.26 -20.29
N GLY A 93 -29.75 7.13 -18.95
CA GLY A 93 -30.63 6.27 -18.15
C GLY A 93 -30.16 4.82 -18.07
N TYR A 94 -28.85 4.55 -18.11
CA TYR A 94 -28.31 3.18 -17.86
C TYR A 94 -27.60 3.08 -16.51
N SER A 95 -27.47 1.87 -16.02
CA SER A 95 -26.77 1.59 -14.77
C SER A 95 -25.25 1.59 -14.98
N LEU A 96 -24.52 2.10 -13.99
CA LEU A 96 -23.06 2.04 -13.93
C LEU A 96 -22.65 1.53 -12.56
N SER A 97 -21.72 0.59 -12.50
CA SER A 97 -21.21 0.07 -11.22
C SER A 97 -19.73 0.32 -11.07
N ILE A 98 -19.28 0.45 -9.82
CA ILE A 98 -17.86 0.44 -9.48
C ILE A 98 -17.54 -0.76 -8.58
N LEU A 99 -16.37 -1.35 -8.81
CA LEU A 99 -15.76 -2.33 -7.92
C LEU A 99 -14.56 -1.70 -7.24
N LEU A 100 -14.41 -1.89 -5.94
CA LEU A 100 -13.17 -1.65 -5.21
C LEU A 100 -12.66 -3.01 -4.73
N ILE A 101 -11.44 -3.35 -5.10
CA ILE A 101 -10.80 -4.65 -4.90
C ILE A 101 -9.57 -4.42 -4.07
N ASP A 102 -9.40 -5.15 -2.99
CA ASP A 102 -8.24 -5.07 -2.11
C ASP A 102 -7.68 -6.48 -1.89
N ILE A 103 -6.37 -6.62 -2.10
CA ILE A 103 -5.67 -7.90 -1.93
C ILE A 103 -5.53 -8.17 -0.44
N ASP A 104 -6.04 -9.33 0.01
CA ASP A 104 -6.01 -9.67 1.43
C ASP A 104 -4.59 -10.03 1.89
N ASN A 105 -4.21 -9.55 3.07
CA ASN A 105 -2.98 -9.89 3.77
C ASN A 105 -1.67 -9.68 2.98
N LEU A 106 -1.64 -8.73 2.02
CA LEU A 106 -0.43 -8.46 1.24
C LEU A 106 0.77 -8.08 2.12
N ASN A 107 0.54 -7.40 3.24
CA ASN A 107 1.59 -7.07 4.20
C ASN A 107 2.25 -8.32 4.81
N GLU A 108 1.48 -9.38 5.10
CA GLU A 108 2.03 -10.65 5.59
C GLU A 108 2.87 -11.35 4.53
N ILE A 109 2.42 -11.30 3.27
CA ILE A 109 3.18 -11.79 2.11
C ILE A 109 4.50 -11.02 2.00
N ASN A 110 4.48 -9.70 2.07
CA ASN A 110 5.67 -8.84 2.00
C ASN A 110 6.66 -9.14 3.13
N LEU A 111 6.17 -9.30 4.36
CA LEU A 111 7.01 -9.60 5.52
C LEU A 111 7.65 -10.98 5.43
N LYS A 112 6.93 -11.97 4.91
CA LYS A 112 7.41 -13.36 4.85
C LYS A 112 8.28 -13.62 3.63
N TYR A 113 7.93 -13.07 2.48
CA TYR A 113 8.54 -13.44 1.20
C TYR A 113 9.29 -12.30 0.51
N GLY A 114 9.14 -11.07 1.02
CA GLY A 114 9.78 -9.86 0.48
C GLY A 114 8.88 -9.08 -0.48
N PHE A 115 9.21 -7.81 -0.66
CA PHE A 115 8.41 -6.87 -1.47
C PHE A 115 8.36 -7.24 -2.96
N GLU A 116 9.41 -7.85 -3.52
CA GLU A 116 9.44 -8.28 -4.92
C GLU A 116 8.33 -9.31 -5.24
N LEU A 117 8.04 -10.19 -4.27
CA LEU A 117 6.97 -11.16 -4.43
C LEU A 117 5.59 -10.50 -4.25
N GLY A 118 5.46 -9.57 -3.33
CA GLY A 118 4.24 -8.76 -3.20
C GLY A 118 3.91 -7.97 -4.46
N ASP A 119 4.91 -7.36 -5.08
CA ASP A 119 4.76 -6.69 -6.37
C ASP A 119 4.29 -7.66 -7.47
N THR A 120 4.84 -8.87 -7.49
CA THR A 120 4.40 -9.95 -8.40
C THR A 120 2.92 -10.30 -8.18
N VAL A 121 2.49 -10.43 -6.91
CA VAL A 121 1.07 -10.66 -6.56
C VAL A 121 0.19 -9.55 -7.12
N ILE A 122 0.55 -8.28 -6.91
CA ILE A 122 -0.22 -7.13 -7.41
C ILE A 122 -0.32 -7.17 -8.94
N ILE A 123 0.78 -7.47 -9.64
CA ILE A 123 0.82 -7.55 -11.11
C ILE A 123 -0.11 -8.65 -11.62
N GLU A 124 -0.05 -9.85 -11.03
CA GLU A 124 -0.88 -10.98 -11.48
C GLU A 124 -2.37 -10.74 -11.19
N VAL A 125 -2.71 -10.18 -10.01
CA VAL A 125 -4.09 -9.79 -9.70
C VAL A 125 -4.58 -8.72 -10.68
N ALA A 126 -3.77 -7.73 -11.02
CA ALA A 126 -4.11 -6.71 -12.02
C ALA A 126 -4.40 -7.31 -13.41
N LYS A 127 -3.61 -8.31 -13.83
CA LYS A 127 -3.86 -9.05 -15.07
C LYS A 127 -5.20 -9.81 -15.04
N ILE A 128 -5.50 -10.48 -13.91
CA ILE A 128 -6.76 -11.19 -13.72
C ILE A 128 -7.94 -10.20 -13.79
N VAL A 129 -7.86 -9.07 -13.11
CA VAL A 129 -8.90 -8.03 -13.15
C VAL A 129 -9.12 -7.55 -14.58
N LYS A 130 -8.04 -7.20 -15.29
CA LYS A 130 -8.11 -6.74 -16.68
C LYS A 130 -8.71 -7.79 -17.62
N ALA A 131 -8.35 -9.05 -17.46
CA ALA A 131 -8.89 -10.16 -18.28
C ALA A 131 -10.34 -10.52 -17.93
N SER A 132 -10.82 -10.10 -16.76
CA SER A 132 -12.16 -10.39 -16.25
C SER A 132 -13.19 -9.32 -16.59
N VAL A 133 -12.84 -8.27 -17.31
CA VAL A 133 -13.73 -7.17 -17.66
C VAL A 133 -13.79 -6.98 -19.17
N ARG A 134 -14.79 -6.24 -19.66
CA ARG A 134 -14.96 -5.95 -21.08
C ARG A 134 -14.03 -4.83 -21.52
N GLU A 135 -13.81 -4.67 -22.81
CA GLU A 135 -12.97 -3.60 -23.37
C GLU A 135 -13.50 -2.19 -23.03
N ILE A 136 -14.83 -2.03 -22.90
CA ILE A 136 -15.48 -0.78 -22.53
C ILE A 136 -15.35 -0.45 -21.04
N ASP A 137 -15.02 -1.43 -20.19
CA ASP A 137 -14.86 -1.26 -18.76
C ASP A 137 -13.45 -0.73 -18.44
N LEU A 138 -13.30 0.03 -17.37
CA LEU A 138 -12.02 0.61 -17.01
C LEU A 138 -11.49 0.01 -15.70
N PRO A 139 -10.57 -0.97 -15.75
CA PRO A 139 -9.78 -1.35 -14.60
C PRO A 139 -8.65 -0.33 -14.37
N ALA A 140 -8.39 0.01 -13.11
CA ALA A 140 -7.34 0.94 -12.72
C ALA A 140 -6.71 0.55 -11.38
N ARG A 141 -5.53 1.07 -11.08
CA ARG A 141 -4.94 0.96 -9.75
C ARG A 141 -5.36 2.16 -8.90
N TRP A 142 -5.97 1.88 -7.73
CA TRP A 142 -6.38 2.93 -6.80
C TRP A 142 -5.21 3.42 -5.93
N GLY A 143 -4.35 2.52 -5.47
CA GLY A 143 -3.16 2.79 -4.69
C GLY A 143 -2.77 1.59 -3.83
N GLY A 144 -1.51 1.46 -3.44
CA GLY A 144 -1.07 0.33 -2.63
C GLY A 144 -1.46 -1.03 -3.22
N GLU A 145 -2.29 -1.76 -2.51
CA GLU A 145 -2.84 -3.08 -2.86
C GLU A 145 -4.26 -3.03 -3.43
N GLU A 146 -4.79 -1.81 -3.66
CA GLU A 146 -6.16 -1.62 -4.12
C GLU A 146 -6.25 -1.41 -5.63
N LEU A 147 -7.19 -2.12 -6.25
CA LEU A 147 -7.61 -1.97 -7.64
C LEU A 147 -9.06 -1.52 -7.71
N VAL A 148 -9.42 -0.82 -8.77
CA VAL A 148 -10.79 -0.34 -9.00
C VAL A 148 -11.22 -0.66 -10.43
N VAL A 149 -12.53 -0.78 -10.63
CA VAL A 149 -13.10 -1.00 -11.96
C VAL A 149 -14.36 -0.15 -12.12
N VAL A 150 -14.50 0.52 -13.27
CA VAL A 150 -15.80 1.04 -13.73
C VAL A 150 -16.42 0.03 -14.68
N LEU A 151 -17.62 -0.45 -14.37
CA LEU A 151 -18.42 -1.34 -15.21
C LEU A 151 -19.54 -0.53 -15.86
N HIS A 152 -19.47 -0.39 -17.17
CA HIS A 152 -20.46 0.34 -17.94
C HIS A 152 -21.70 -0.52 -18.22
N GLU A 153 -22.86 0.14 -18.26
CA GLU A 153 -24.14 -0.52 -18.56
C GLU A 153 -24.37 -1.78 -17.74
N THR A 154 -23.99 -1.71 -16.44
CA THR A 154 -23.99 -2.84 -15.52
C THR A 154 -24.58 -2.39 -14.18
N ASP A 155 -25.63 -3.07 -13.74
CA ASP A 155 -26.25 -2.87 -12.43
C ASP A 155 -25.53 -3.63 -11.32
N ALA A 156 -26.02 -3.55 -10.08
CA ALA A 156 -25.39 -4.19 -8.93
C ALA A 156 -25.37 -5.73 -9.04
N GLU A 157 -26.36 -6.34 -9.65
CA GLU A 157 -26.45 -7.80 -9.84
C GLU A 157 -25.40 -8.24 -10.89
N GLY A 158 -25.36 -7.58 -12.03
CA GLY A 158 -24.34 -7.82 -13.06
C GLY A 158 -22.93 -7.59 -12.54
N ALA A 159 -22.71 -6.55 -11.76
CA ALA A 159 -21.43 -6.26 -11.10
C ALA A 159 -21.05 -7.36 -10.10
N SER A 160 -22.01 -7.92 -9.36
CA SER A 160 -21.76 -9.06 -8.46
C SER A 160 -21.27 -10.31 -9.20
N HIS A 161 -21.80 -10.59 -10.40
CA HIS A 161 -21.32 -11.69 -11.21
C HIS A 161 -19.87 -11.48 -11.68
N VAL A 162 -19.54 -10.26 -12.11
CA VAL A 162 -18.16 -9.91 -12.51
C VAL A 162 -17.21 -10.02 -11.31
N ALA A 163 -17.59 -9.45 -10.16
CA ALA A 163 -16.80 -9.48 -8.94
C ALA A 163 -16.53 -10.92 -8.44
N LYS A 164 -17.55 -11.79 -8.44
CA LYS A 164 -17.40 -13.21 -8.07
C LYS A 164 -16.46 -13.95 -9.03
N ARG A 165 -16.51 -13.65 -10.33
CA ARG A 165 -15.58 -14.21 -11.32
C ARG A 165 -14.15 -13.77 -11.06
N ILE A 166 -13.93 -12.48 -10.77
CA ILE A 166 -12.61 -11.94 -10.42
C ILE A 166 -12.09 -12.66 -9.17
N LEU A 167 -12.87 -12.68 -8.09
CA LEU A 167 -12.48 -13.33 -6.83
C LEU A 167 -12.13 -14.81 -7.02
N LYS A 168 -12.95 -15.56 -7.77
CA LYS A 168 -12.67 -16.96 -8.08
C LYS A 168 -11.33 -17.14 -8.82
N ASN A 169 -11.04 -16.27 -9.79
CA ASN A 169 -9.79 -16.32 -10.54
C ASN A 169 -8.59 -15.96 -9.66
N ILE A 170 -8.73 -14.98 -8.75
CA ILE A 170 -7.68 -14.64 -7.79
C ILE A 170 -7.42 -15.82 -6.83
N ASN A 171 -8.46 -16.46 -6.30
CA ASN A 171 -8.32 -17.61 -5.42
C ASN A 171 -7.68 -18.84 -6.08
N ASN A 172 -7.72 -18.91 -7.41
CA ASN A 172 -7.07 -19.96 -8.21
C ASN A 172 -5.69 -19.54 -8.74
N LEU A 173 -5.18 -18.40 -8.32
CA LEU A 173 -3.87 -17.90 -8.74
C LEU A 173 -2.76 -18.74 -8.12
N ASP A 174 -1.94 -19.36 -8.98
CA ASP A 174 -0.77 -20.14 -8.59
C ASP A 174 0.47 -19.24 -8.56
N ILE A 175 0.84 -18.77 -7.37
CA ILE A 175 2.12 -18.08 -7.14
C ILE A 175 2.98 -19.00 -6.29
N THR A 176 4.23 -19.16 -6.71
CA THR A 176 5.22 -20.01 -6.02
C THR A 176 6.41 -19.17 -5.61
N ASP A 177 6.83 -19.27 -4.35
CA ASP A 177 8.10 -18.71 -3.91
C ASP A 177 9.25 -19.45 -4.57
N LEU A 178 10.15 -18.71 -5.22
CA LEU A 178 11.31 -19.28 -5.92
C LEU A 178 12.39 -19.82 -4.96
N LYS A 179 12.32 -19.49 -3.66
CA LYS A 179 13.32 -19.91 -2.67
C LYS A 179 13.06 -21.29 -2.12
N ASP A 180 11.81 -21.60 -1.80
CA ASP A 180 11.42 -22.86 -1.15
C ASP A 180 10.34 -23.65 -1.92
N ASN A 181 9.94 -23.17 -3.09
CA ASN A 181 8.90 -23.77 -3.92
C ASN A 181 7.51 -23.86 -3.23
N SER A 182 7.27 -23.06 -2.18
CA SER A 182 5.99 -23.03 -1.50
C SER A 182 4.92 -22.32 -2.32
N ALA A 183 3.73 -22.90 -2.38
CA ALA A 183 2.56 -22.26 -2.99
C ALA A 183 2.01 -21.17 -2.07
N ILE A 184 1.80 -19.97 -2.63
CA ILE A 184 1.26 -18.82 -1.92
C ILE A 184 -0.19 -18.65 -2.28
N LYS A 185 -1.06 -18.72 -1.27
CA LYS A 185 -2.48 -18.45 -1.47
C LYS A 185 -2.72 -16.94 -1.47
N VAL A 186 -3.36 -16.47 -2.51
CA VAL A 186 -3.78 -15.08 -2.67
C VAL A 186 -5.29 -15.03 -2.63
N SER A 187 -5.85 -14.09 -1.88
CA SER A 187 -7.28 -13.77 -1.89
C SER A 187 -7.48 -12.27 -1.99
N ALA A 188 -8.69 -11.85 -2.25
CA ALA A 188 -9.06 -10.44 -2.29
C ALA A 188 -10.47 -10.24 -1.73
N THR A 189 -10.71 -9.03 -1.25
CA THR A 189 -12.05 -8.58 -0.84
C THR A 189 -12.53 -7.57 -1.85
N ILE A 190 -13.79 -7.70 -2.30
CA ILE A 190 -14.35 -6.87 -3.36
C ILE A 190 -15.66 -6.23 -2.87
N ALA A 191 -15.73 -4.91 -2.95
CA ALA A 191 -16.94 -4.16 -2.68
C ALA A 191 -17.52 -3.56 -3.95
N ILE A 192 -18.84 -3.41 -4.01
CA ILE A 192 -19.62 -2.98 -5.17
C ILE A 192 -20.55 -1.84 -4.75
N SER A 193 -20.60 -0.79 -5.57
CA SER A 193 -21.72 0.15 -5.57
C SER A 193 -22.14 0.49 -7.00
N SER A 194 -23.36 1.00 -7.17
CA SER A 194 -23.98 1.22 -8.48
C SER A 194 -24.80 2.50 -8.52
N CYS A 195 -24.77 3.16 -9.65
CA CYS A 195 -25.69 4.23 -10.03
C CYS A 195 -26.81 3.66 -10.91
N PRO A 196 -28.07 4.06 -10.70
CA PRO A 196 -28.56 5.03 -9.71
C PRO A 196 -28.91 4.41 -8.34
N GLN A 197 -28.79 3.09 -8.18
CA GLN A 197 -29.29 2.34 -7.02
C GLN A 197 -28.75 2.85 -5.68
N HIS A 198 -27.44 3.14 -5.60
CA HIS A 198 -26.81 3.55 -4.34
C HIS A 198 -26.53 5.05 -4.31
N SER A 199 -26.08 5.64 -5.42
CA SER A 199 -25.85 7.09 -5.54
C SER A 199 -25.73 7.50 -7.00
N SER A 200 -25.93 8.81 -7.24
CA SER A 200 -25.61 9.50 -8.49
C SER A 200 -24.47 10.50 -8.33
N ASP A 201 -23.79 10.49 -7.19
CA ASP A 201 -22.61 11.31 -6.92
C ASP A 201 -21.34 10.47 -6.86
N VAL A 202 -20.28 10.93 -7.54
CA VAL A 202 -18.99 10.21 -7.64
C VAL A 202 -18.35 9.99 -6.27
N SER A 203 -18.30 11.05 -5.45
CA SER A 203 -17.62 11.00 -4.15
C SER A 203 -18.35 10.07 -3.22
N HIS A 204 -19.68 10.12 -3.22
CA HIS A 204 -20.52 9.26 -2.40
C HIS A 204 -20.45 7.80 -2.85
N LEU A 205 -20.45 7.50 -4.18
CA LEU A 205 -20.24 6.14 -4.67
C LEU A 205 -18.92 5.54 -4.17
N ILE A 206 -17.82 6.30 -4.26
CA ILE A 206 -16.51 5.85 -3.79
C ILE A 206 -16.54 5.64 -2.28
N GLU A 207 -17.11 6.57 -1.53
CA GLU A 207 -17.17 6.50 -0.06
C GLU A 207 -17.93 5.26 0.44
N ILE A 208 -19.15 5.03 -0.05
CA ILE A 208 -19.94 3.85 0.37
C ILE A 208 -19.30 2.54 -0.06
N THR A 209 -18.60 2.51 -1.20
CA THR A 209 -17.86 1.33 -1.64
C THR A 209 -16.69 1.06 -0.69
N SER A 210 -15.96 2.11 -0.29
CA SER A 210 -14.85 1.97 0.65
C SER A 210 -15.32 1.52 2.04
N GLN A 211 -16.45 2.04 2.53
CA GLN A 211 -17.05 1.60 3.81
C GLN A 211 -17.48 0.14 3.76
N ALA A 212 -18.10 -0.29 2.65
CA ALA A 212 -18.48 -1.68 2.46
C ALA A 212 -17.26 -2.60 2.40
N LEU A 213 -16.18 -2.19 1.72
CA LEU A 213 -14.93 -2.94 1.66
C LEU A 213 -14.33 -3.13 3.04
N LEU A 214 -14.24 -2.06 3.83
CA LEU A 214 -13.71 -2.11 5.20
C LEU A 214 -14.50 -3.10 6.05
N SER A 215 -15.84 -3.02 6.04
CA SER A 215 -16.71 -3.94 6.78
C SER A 215 -16.52 -5.40 6.36
N ALA A 216 -16.30 -5.64 5.06
CA ALA A 216 -16.05 -6.98 4.55
C ALA A 216 -14.69 -7.54 4.98
N LYS A 217 -13.66 -6.69 5.06
CA LYS A 217 -12.34 -7.05 5.58
C LYS A 217 -12.40 -7.39 7.08
N GLU A 218 -13.09 -6.60 7.88
CA GLU A 218 -13.30 -6.88 9.30
C GLU A 218 -14.07 -8.19 9.54
N ALA A 219 -14.94 -8.58 8.62
CA ALA A 219 -15.67 -9.85 8.65
C ALA A 219 -14.85 -11.07 8.17
N GLY A 220 -13.56 -10.88 7.87
CA GLY A 220 -12.63 -11.96 7.52
C GLY A 220 -12.11 -11.95 6.08
N GLY A 221 -12.52 -11.00 5.25
CA GLY A 221 -12.05 -10.85 3.86
C GLY A 221 -12.52 -11.97 2.93
N ASN A 222 -11.83 -12.13 1.79
CA ASN A 222 -12.08 -13.16 0.76
C ASN A 222 -13.55 -13.28 0.34
N GLN A 223 -14.21 -12.17 0.11
CA GLN A 223 -15.62 -12.10 -0.19
C GLN A 223 -15.98 -10.96 -1.13
N VAL A 224 -17.19 -11.05 -1.68
CA VAL A 224 -17.82 -9.97 -2.46
C VAL A 224 -18.97 -9.41 -1.65
N ILE A 225 -19.02 -8.09 -1.50
CA ILE A 225 -20.08 -7.37 -0.81
C ILE A 225 -20.65 -6.25 -1.69
N THR A 226 -21.95 -6.06 -1.64
CA THR A 226 -22.58 -4.87 -2.24
C THR A 226 -22.84 -3.85 -1.13
N ALA A 227 -22.52 -2.58 -1.39
CA ALA A 227 -22.80 -1.48 -0.48
C ALA A 227 -24.30 -1.45 -0.13
N LYS A 228 -24.61 -0.99 1.07
CA LYS A 228 -26.01 -0.78 1.49
C LYS A 228 -26.46 0.61 1.05
N CYS A 229 -27.73 0.73 0.69
CA CYS A 229 -28.37 2.03 0.43
C CYS A 229 -28.54 2.84 1.71
#